data_09231986b18c89a836cb06f34161fc46
#
_entry.id   09231986b18c89a836cb06f34161fc46
#
_cell.length_a   1.000
_cell.length_b   1.000
_cell.length_c   1.000
_cell.angle_alpha   90.00
_cell.angle_beta   90.00
_cell.angle_gamma   90.00
#
_symmetry.space_group_name_H-M   'P 1'
#
loop_
_entity.id
_entity.type
_entity.pdbx_description
1 polymer ?
#
loop_
_entity_poly.entity_id
_entity_poly.type
_entity_poly.pdbx_seq_one_letter_code
_entity_poly.pdbx_strand_id
1 'polypeptide(L)'
;MPWIQLRLNATSENAEAIGDELVESGAVSVTFQDSHDTPIFEPLPGETRLWGDTDVIGLYDAETDMSIIVAMLENTAVLGKGFVHKIEQLEDKDWEREWMDNFHPMQFGQRLWICPSWREVPDPNAVNVMLDPGLAFGTGTHPTTSLCLQWLDGLDLAGKTVIDFGCGSGILAIAALKLGAAKAIGIDIDPQAIQASRDNAQRNGVADALTLYLAKDQPDNLSADVVVANILAGPLRELAPIISTLPRQGGHLGLSGVLSTQADSVAQAYQEQFTLDPVAEKEEWCRITGVKK
;
A
#
# COMPACT_ATOMS: atom_id res chain seq x y z
N MET A 1 2.79 26.25 -11.13
CA MET A 1 3.50 26.71 -12.36
C MET A 1 3.51 25.52 -13.30
N PRO A 2 3.29 25.70 -14.61
CA PRO A 2 3.37 24.61 -15.55
C PRO A 2 4.80 24.05 -15.58
N TRP A 3 4.94 22.76 -15.91
CA TRP A 3 6.21 22.05 -15.98
C TRP A 3 6.38 21.43 -17.37
N ILE A 4 7.61 21.10 -17.74
CA ILE A 4 7.91 20.32 -18.95
C ILE A 4 8.55 19.01 -18.55
N GLN A 5 8.04 17.90 -19.09
CA GLN A 5 8.66 16.59 -18.97
C GLN A 5 9.41 16.24 -20.24
N LEU A 6 10.66 15.78 -20.07
CA LEU A 6 11.44 15.11 -21.09
C LEU A 6 11.51 13.63 -20.76
N ARG A 7 10.92 12.79 -21.59
CA ARG A 7 10.86 11.34 -21.42
C ARG A 7 11.78 10.66 -22.42
N LEU A 8 12.62 9.76 -21.92
CA LEU A 8 13.54 8.92 -22.68
C LEU A 8 13.33 7.47 -22.33
N ASN A 9 13.29 6.60 -23.34
CA ASN A 9 13.31 5.16 -23.08
C ASN A 9 14.75 4.69 -22.86
N ALA A 10 14.94 3.83 -21.88
CA ALA A 10 16.21 3.31 -21.42
C ALA A 10 16.12 1.83 -21.07
N THR A 11 17.26 1.18 -20.94
CA THR A 11 17.40 -0.16 -20.40
C THR A 11 17.85 -0.08 -18.93
N SER A 12 17.72 -1.17 -18.19
CA SER A 12 18.27 -1.27 -16.83
C SER A 12 19.77 -0.97 -16.73
N GLU A 13 20.52 -1.10 -17.84
CA GLU A 13 21.97 -0.88 -17.87
C GLU A 13 22.36 0.59 -18.02
N ASN A 14 21.53 1.41 -18.69
CA ASN A 14 21.85 2.80 -19.00
C ASN A 14 20.90 3.84 -18.36
N ALA A 15 19.82 3.41 -17.72
CA ALA A 15 18.83 4.30 -17.15
C ALA A 15 19.41 5.26 -16.09
N GLU A 16 20.27 4.77 -15.19
CA GLU A 16 20.92 5.62 -14.19
C GLU A 16 21.81 6.68 -14.84
N ALA A 17 22.66 6.28 -15.81
CA ALA A 17 23.50 7.21 -16.53
C ALA A 17 22.71 8.29 -17.32
N ILE A 18 21.57 7.91 -17.88
CA ILE A 18 20.65 8.86 -18.52
C ILE A 18 20.04 9.79 -17.47
N GLY A 19 19.68 9.27 -16.30
CA GLY A 19 19.19 10.07 -15.18
C GLY A 19 20.18 11.15 -14.74
N ASP A 20 21.45 10.78 -14.62
CA ASP A 20 22.55 11.71 -14.27
C ASP A 20 22.68 12.82 -15.32
N GLU A 21 22.64 12.48 -16.61
CA GLU A 21 22.70 13.48 -17.70
C GLU A 21 21.50 14.44 -17.67
N LEU A 22 20.31 13.95 -17.32
CA LEU A 22 19.12 14.82 -17.15
C LEU A 22 19.32 15.78 -15.97
N VAL A 23 19.84 15.32 -14.85
CA VAL A 23 20.18 16.19 -13.69
C VAL A 23 21.21 17.24 -14.08
N GLU A 24 22.29 16.84 -14.75
CA GLU A 24 23.35 17.76 -15.22
C GLU A 24 22.83 18.79 -16.23
N SER A 25 21.84 18.43 -17.04
CA SER A 25 21.20 19.34 -17.99
C SER A 25 20.21 20.31 -17.35
N GLY A 26 19.96 20.19 -16.04
CA GLY A 26 19.14 21.11 -15.26
C GLY A 26 17.72 20.60 -14.94
N ALA A 27 17.48 19.30 -15.01
CA ALA A 27 16.21 18.74 -14.52
C ALA A 27 16.08 18.96 -13.01
N VAL A 28 14.91 19.44 -12.57
CA VAL A 28 14.58 19.67 -11.16
C VAL A 28 14.36 18.34 -10.41
N SER A 29 13.88 17.34 -11.12
CA SER A 29 13.76 15.97 -10.64
C SER A 29 13.90 14.98 -11.78
N VAL A 30 14.30 13.76 -11.44
CA VAL A 30 14.34 12.62 -12.38
C VAL A 30 13.55 11.47 -11.78
N THR A 31 12.68 10.87 -12.60
CA THR A 31 11.86 9.73 -12.21
C THR A 31 12.15 8.56 -13.17
N PHE A 32 12.26 7.36 -12.62
CA PHE A 32 12.32 6.12 -13.38
C PHE A 32 10.95 5.44 -13.33
N GLN A 33 10.41 5.10 -14.49
CA GLN A 33 9.10 4.46 -14.61
C GLN A 33 9.21 3.25 -15.53
N ASP A 34 8.48 2.18 -15.21
CA ASP A 34 8.34 1.06 -16.13
C ASP A 34 7.59 1.48 -17.41
N SER A 35 8.13 1.11 -18.55
CA SER A 35 7.49 1.41 -19.86
C SER A 35 6.30 0.48 -20.17
N HIS A 36 6.20 -0.66 -19.47
CA HIS A 36 5.24 -1.75 -19.77
C HIS A 36 4.40 -2.21 -18.58
N ASP A 37 4.42 -1.48 -17.46
CA ASP A 37 3.71 -1.85 -16.22
C ASP A 37 4.10 -3.27 -15.70
N THR A 38 5.40 -3.58 -15.75
CA THR A 38 5.95 -4.85 -15.27
C THR A 38 6.30 -4.72 -13.79
N PRO A 39 5.56 -5.33 -12.87
CA PRO A 39 5.79 -5.09 -11.45
C PRO A 39 7.12 -5.65 -10.97
N ILE A 40 7.87 -4.87 -10.19
CA ILE A 40 9.01 -5.33 -9.39
C ILE A 40 8.55 -5.46 -7.95
N PHE A 41 8.53 -6.69 -7.44
CA PHE A 41 8.09 -6.98 -6.09
C PHE A 41 9.27 -7.27 -5.18
N GLU A 42 9.25 -6.69 -3.98
CA GLU A 42 10.19 -6.96 -2.89
C GLU A 42 11.68 -6.99 -3.33
N PRO A 43 12.27 -5.87 -3.76
CA PRO A 43 13.71 -5.81 -3.98
C PRO A 43 14.44 -6.10 -2.66
N LEU A 44 15.61 -6.74 -2.74
CA LEU A 44 16.43 -6.98 -1.55
C LEU A 44 16.86 -5.64 -0.92
N PRO A 45 17.02 -5.55 0.41
CA PRO A 45 17.48 -4.34 1.07
C PRO A 45 18.80 -3.84 0.45
N GLY A 46 18.77 -2.60 -0.07
CA GLY A 46 19.90 -1.96 -0.75
C GLY A 46 20.03 -2.31 -2.24
N GLU A 47 19.12 -3.07 -2.80
CA GLU A 47 19.06 -3.35 -4.24
C GLU A 47 18.12 -2.34 -4.93
N THR A 48 18.63 -1.59 -5.90
CA THR A 48 17.81 -0.79 -6.81
C THR A 48 17.61 -1.61 -8.08
N ARG A 49 16.41 -2.16 -8.27
CA ARG A 49 16.07 -2.84 -9.51
C ARG A 49 15.38 -1.86 -10.44
N LEU A 50 15.93 -1.72 -11.64
CA LEU A 50 15.29 -1.01 -12.75
C LEU A 50 14.70 -2.03 -13.71
N TRP A 51 13.64 -1.62 -14.40
CA TRP A 51 12.98 -2.46 -15.42
C TRP A 51 13.87 -2.62 -16.65
N GLY A 52 13.68 -3.71 -17.38
CA GLY A 52 14.38 -3.96 -18.66
C GLY A 52 14.12 -2.88 -19.68
N ASP A 53 12.89 -2.35 -19.72
CA ASP A 53 12.46 -1.16 -20.45
C ASP A 53 12.01 -0.11 -19.44
N THR A 54 12.80 0.92 -19.26
CA THR A 54 12.57 1.98 -18.28
C THR A 54 12.41 3.32 -18.98
N ASP A 55 11.36 4.07 -18.68
CA ASP A 55 11.25 5.46 -19.03
C ASP A 55 11.96 6.32 -17.98
N VAL A 56 12.97 7.06 -18.41
CA VAL A 56 13.65 8.05 -17.59
C VAL A 56 13.04 9.41 -17.91
N ILE A 57 12.47 10.06 -16.89
CA ILE A 57 11.66 11.28 -17.05
C ILE A 57 12.32 12.40 -16.27
N GLY A 58 12.83 13.40 -16.98
CA GLY A 58 13.32 14.65 -16.40
C GLY A 58 12.24 15.71 -16.34
N LEU A 59 12.10 16.39 -15.21
CA LEU A 59 11.18 17.50 -15.02
C LEU A 59 11.93 18.83 -15.09
N TYR A 60 11.45 19.75 -15.90
CA TYR A 60 12.03 21.08 -16.13
C TYR A 60 11.01 22.18 -15.91
N ASP A 61 11.49 23.38 -15.55
CA ASP A 61 10.65 24.56 -15.50
C ASP A 61 10.01 24.84 -16.88
N ALA A 62 8.78 25.36 -16.86
CA ALA A 62 8.03 25.68 -18.09
C ALA A 62 8.72 26.67 -19.02
N GLU A 63 9.60 27.52 -18.46
CA GLU A 63 10.35 28.52 -19.25
C GLU A 63 11.66 27.95 -19.83
N THR A 64 11.98 26.68 -19.55
CA THR A 64 13.20 26.04 -20.07
C THR A 64 13.14 25.86 -21.58
N ASP A 65 14.15 26.32 -22.28
CA ASP A 65 14.30 26.08 -23.71
C ASP A 65 14.77 24.64 -23.96
N MET A 66 13.81 23.75 -24.20
CA MET A 66 14.07 22.32 -24.42
C MET A 66 14.94 22.04 -25.62
N SER A 67 15.05 22.98 -26.63
CA SER A 67 15.95 22.79 -27.73
C SER A 67 17.41 22.85 -27.33
N ILE A 68 17.74 23.67 -26.34
CA ILE A 68 19.08 23.75 -25.73
C ILE A 68 19.38 22.46 -24.96
N ILE A 69 18.41 22.01 -24.15
CA ILE A 69 18.57 20.77 -23.37
C ILE A 69 18.81 19.56 -24.28
N VAL A 70 17.97 19.40 -25.32
CA VAL A 70 18.13 18.31 -26.31
C VAL A 70 19.52 18.39 -26.98
N ALA A 71 19.96 19.60 -27.40
CA ALA A 71 21.27 19.78 -28.02
C ALA A 71 22.43 19.47 -27.05
N MET A 72 22.30 19.76 -25.76
CA MET A 72 23.27 19.36 -24.74
C MET A 72 23.34 17.83 -24.62
N LEU A 73 22.19 17.19 -24.50
CA LEU A 73 22.08 15.74 -24.35
C LEU A 73 22.57 14.96 -25.59
N GLU A 74 22.41 15.50 -26.79
CA GLU A 74 22.95 14.93 -28.02
C GLU A 74 24.49 14.88 -28.06
N ASN A 75 25.15 15.72 -27.26
CA ASN A 75 26.60 15.74 -27.17
C ASN A 75 27.16 14.84 -26.07
N THR A 76 26.30 14.18 -25.30
CA THR A 76 26.76 13.23 -24.27
C THR A 76 27.14 11.89 -24.88
N ALA A 77 28.04 11.17 -24.22
CA ALA A 77 28.45 9.83 -24.66
C ALA A 77 27.34 8.77 -24.45
N VAL A 78 26.41 9.06 -23.55
CA VAL A 78 25.33 8.14 -23.14
C VAL A 78 24.21 8.10 -24.18
N LEU A 79 23.81 9.25 -24.70
CA LEU A 79 22.64 9.38 -25.60
C LEU A 79 23.03 9.50 -27.07
N GLY A 80 23.94 10.40 -27.40
CA GLY A 80 24.39 10.63 -28.77
C GLY A 80 23.34 11.37 -29.64
N LYS A 81 23.73 11.67 -30.89
CA LYS A 81 22.88 12.41 -31.81
C LYS A 81 21.64 11.63 -32.23
N GLY A 82 20.49 12.32 -32.20
CA GLY A 82 19.22 11.76 -32.69
C GLY A 82 18.57 10.75 -31.75
N PHE A 83 18.88 10.80 -30.47
CA PHE A 83 18.20 9.97 -29.49
C PHE A 83 16.69 10.19 -29.49
N VAL A 84 15.93 9.13 -29.28
CA VAL A 84 14.46 9.18 -29.25
C VAL A 84 13.99 9.75 -27.92
N HIS A 85 13.18 10.80 -27.98
CA HIS A 85 12.63 11.44 -26.80
C HIS A 85 11.21 11.96 -27.05
N LYS A 86 10.50 12.21 -25.95
CA LYS A 86 9.18 12.85 -25.96
C LYS A 86 9.19 14.03 -24.99
N ILE A 87 8.74 15.19 -25.48
CA ILE A 87 8.57 16.39 -24.65
C ILE A 87 7.07 16.59 -24.44
N GLU A 88 6.65 16.69 -23.17
CA GLU A 88 5.26 16.90 -22.80
C GLU A 88 5.16 18.10 -21.84
N GLN A 89 4.24 18.99 -22.11
CA GLN A 89 3.93 20.07 -21.19
C GLN A 89 2.93 19.58 -20.15
N LEU A 90 3.27 19.69 -18.87
CA LEU A 90 2.35 19.43 -17.78
C LEU A 90 1.65 20.72 -17.40
N GLU A 91 0.34 20.73 -17.54
CA GLU A 91 -0.49 21.78 -16.98
C GLU A 91 -0.41 21.72 -15.45
N ASP A 92 -0.44 22.89 -14.83
CA ASP A 92 -0.54 23.01 -13.37
C ASP A 92 -1.98 22.62 -12.97
N LYS A 93 -2.20 21.34 -12.75
CA LYS A 93 -3.48 20.82 -12.30
C LYS A 93 -3.48 20.73 -10.78
N ASP A 94 -4.61 21.01 -10.20
CA ASP A 94 -4.87 20.73 -8.79
C ASP A 94 -5.01 19.19 -8.61
N TRP A 95 -3.84 18.53 -8.55
CA TRP A 95 -3.73 17.07 -8.43
C TRP A 95 -4.48 16.53 -7.21
N GLU A 96 -4.61 17.33 -6.15
CA GLU A 96 -5.38 16.96 -4.97
C GLU A 96 -6.87 16.82 -5.28
N ARG A 97 -7.41 17.63 -6.18
CA ARG A 97 -8.81 17.53 -6.60
C ARG A 97 -9.06 16.41 -7.58
N GLU A 98 -8.15 16.18 -8.52
CA GLU A 98 -8.37 15.19 -9.58
C GLU A 98 -8.48 13.76 -9.02
N TRP A 99 -7.65 13.40 -8.03
CA TRP A 99 -7.79 12.09 -7.39
C TRP A 99 -8.99 12.04 -6.42
N MET A 100 -9.37 13.14 -5.77
CA MET A 100 -10.58 13.21 -4.94
C MET A 100 -11.85 12.96 -5.75
N ASP A 101 -11.90 13.44 -6.99
CA ASP A 101 -13.05 13.22 -7.88
C ASP A 101 -13.18 11.75 -8.29
N ASN A 102 -12.07 11.03 -8.38
CA ASN A 102 -12.03 9.61 -8.74
C ASN A 102 -12.23 8.66 -7.54
N PHE A 103 -12.14 9.16 -6.28
CA PHE A 103 -12.32 8.34 -5.10
C PHE A 103 -13.79 8.32 -4.67
N HIS A 104 -14.43 7.17 -4.82
CA HIS A 104 -15.84 6.96 -4.52
C HIS A 104 -16.02 5.99 -3.34
N PRO A 105 -17.19 6.03 -2.65
CA PRO A 105 -17.53 5.00 -1.68
C PRO A 105 -17.46 3.60 -2.29
N MET A 106 -16.82 2.68 -1.60
CA MET A 106 -16.62 1.30 -2.05
C MET A 106 -17.22 0.31 -1.04
N GLN A 107 -17.94 -0.68 -1.55
CA GLN A 107 -18.52 -1.75 -0.73
C GLN A 107 -17.57 -2.96 -0.67
N PHE A 108 -17.42 -3.50 0.53
CA PHE A 108 -16.65 -4.71 0.80
C PHE A 108 -17.51 -5.72 1.56
N GLY A 109 -17.72 -6.89 0.95
CA GLY A 109 -18.64 -7.88 1.52
C GLY A 109 -20.11 -7.45 1.38
N GLN A 110 -20.90 -7.62 2.45
CA GLN A 110 -22.34 -7.35 2.42
C GLN A 110 -22.74 -6.08 3.18
N ARG A 111 -22.01 -5.71 4.23
CA ARG A 111 -22.38 -4.67 5.18
C ARG A 111 -21.44 -3.48 5.20
N LEU A 112 -20.16 -3.71 4.82
CA LEU A 112 -19.07 -2.75 5.03
C LEU A 112 -18.90 -1.83 3.82
N TRP A 113 -18.79 -0.53 4.08
CA TRP A 113 -18.43 0.51 3.11
C TRP A 113 -17.24 1.30 3.60
N ILE A 114 -16.33 1.62 2.68
CA ILE A 114 -15.28 2.62 2.90
C ILE A 114 -15.67 3.86 2.12
N CYS A 115 -15.82 4.98 2.82
CA CYS A 115 -16.33 6.21 2.27
C CYS A 115 -15.35 7.37 2.53
N PRO A 116 -14.98 8.16 1.51
CA PRO A 116 -14.25 9.39 1.74
C PRO A 116 -15.13 10.44 2.41
N SER A 117 -14.53 11.31 3.24
CA SER A 117 -15.27 12.28 4.07
C SER A 117 -16.03 13.34 3.25
N TRP A 118 -15.64 13.56 1.99
CA TRP A 118 -16.26 14.53 1.06
C TRP A 118 -17.38 13.95 0.19
N ARG A 119 -17.73 12.68 0.40
CA ARG A 119 -18.84 12.02 -0.32
C ARG A 119 -19.92 11.60 0.65
N GLU A 120 -21.17 11.61 0.19
CA GLU A 120 -22.28 11.05 0.95
C GLU A 120 -22.19 9.53 1.02
N VAL A 121 -22.54 8.96 2.17
CA VAL A 121 -22.58 7.50 2.34
C VAL A 121 -23.73 6.91 1.52
N PRO A 122 -23.49 5.86 0.72
CA PRO A 122 -24.52 5.28 -0.15
C PRO A 122 -25.66 4.63 0.64
N ASP A 123 -25.36 4.03 1.78
CA ASP A 123 -26.34 3.43 2.69
C ASP A 123 -26.04 3.83 4.14
N PRO A 124 -26.81 4.75 4.73
CA PRO A 124 -26.63 5.16 6.12
C PRO A 124 -26.87 4.04 7.15
N ASN A 125 -27.56 2.97 6.78
CA ASN A 125 -27.83 1.82 7.67
C ASN A 125 -26.72 0.76 7.61
N ALA A 126 -25.82 0.84 6.64
CA ALA A 126 -24.67 -0.04 6.51
C ALA A 126 -23.55 0.34 7.49
N VAL A 127 -22.54 -0.50 7.59
CA VAL A 127 -21.32 -0.21 8.34
C VAL A 127 -20.42 0.68 7.51
N ASN A 128 -20.41 1.97 7.80
CA ASN A 128 -19.61 2.95 7.07
C ASN A 128 -18.34 3.31 7.85
N VAL A 129 -17.20 3.18 7.18
CA VAL A 129 -15.89 3.63 7.64
C VAL A 129 -15.49 4.84 6.82
N MET A 130 -15.33 5.97 7.49
CA MET A 130 -14.88 7.23 6.86
C MET A 130 -13.36 7.20 6.77
N LEU A 131 -12.84 7.16 5.56
CA LEU A 131 -11.40 7.11 5.31
C LEU A 131 -11.04 7.99 4.11
N ASP A 132 -10.15 8.94 4.38
CA ASP A 132 -9.57 9.77 3.33
C ASP A 132 -8.20 9.18 2.98
N PRO A 133 -7.89 8.99 1.69
CA PRO A 133 -6.54 8.67 1.27
C PRO A 133 -5.53 9.70 1.79
N GLY A 134 -4.45 9.21 2.35
CA GLY A 134 -3.39 10.02 2.94
C GLY A 134 -2.01 9.42 2.70
N LEU A 135 -1.01 9.86 3.45
CA LEU A 135 0.37 9.38 3.33
C LEU A 135 0.57 7.94 3.85
N ALA A 136 -0.35 7.44 4.70
CA ALA A 136 -0.27 6.07 5.21
C ALA A 136 -0.89 5.08 4.23
N PHE A 137 -0.28 3.88 4.12
CA PHE A 137 -0.81 2.77 3.31
C PHE A 137 -2.19 2.31 3.82
N GLY A 138 -3.03 1.84 2.89
CA GLY A 138 -4.36 1.27 3.21
C GLY A 138 -5.50 2.25 2.93
N THR A 139 -5.71 2.57 1.64
CA THR A 139 -6.86 3.39 1.17
C THR A 139 -8.12 2.55 0.89
N GLY A 140 -8.01 1.21 0.94
CA GLY A 140 -9.08 0.29 0.57
C GLY A 140 -9.08 -0.12 -0.90
N THR A 141 -8.45 0.64 -1.80
CA THR A 141 -8.45 0.37 -3.24
C THR A 141 -7.57 -0.82 -3.64
N HIS A 142 -6.51 -1.09 -2.87
CA HIS A 142 -5.60 -2.19 -3.18
C HIS A 142 -6.28 -3.56 -3.00
N PRO A 143 -6.05 -4.54 -3.90
CA PRO A 143 -6.66 -5.88 -3.83
C PRO A 143 -6.48 -6.57 -2.48
N THR A 144 -5.29 -6.45 -1.84
CA THR A 144 -4.99 -7.05 -0.54
C THR A 144 -5.85 -6.49 0.59
N THR A 145 -6.05 -5.17 0.63
CA THR A 145 -6.93 -4.52 1.60
C THR A 145 -8.38 -4.93 1.38
N SER A 146 -8.81 -5.00 0.11
CA SER A 146 -10.14 -5.49 -0.28
C SER A 146 -10.40 -6.90 0.22
N LEU A 147 -9.45 -7.82 0.03
CA LEU A 147 -9.55 -9.21 0.50
C LEU A 147 -9.68 -9.30 2.03
N CYS A 148 -8.92 -8.47 2.77
CA CYS A 148 -9.00 -8.43 4.24
C CYS A 148 -10.34 -7.84 4.72
N LEU A 149 -10.82 -6.74 4.13
CA LEU A 149 -12.09 -6.12 4.49
C LEU A 149 -13.29 -7.05 4.24
N GLN A 150 -13.31 -7.74 3.10
CA GLN A 150 -14.33 -8.74 2.78
C GLN A 150 -14.32 -9.90 3.79
N TRP A 151 -13.15 -10.34 4.20
CA TRP A 151 -13.02 -11.38 5.21
C TRP A 151 -13.53 -10.94 6.58
N LEU A 152 -13.15 -9.75 7.03
CA LEU A 152 -13.62 -9.19 8.30
C LEU A 152 -15.15 -9.01 8.29
N ASP A 153 -15.74 -8.57 7.17
CA ASP A 153 -17.20 -8.45 7.03
C ASP A 153 -17.91 -9.80 7.16
N GLY A 154 -17.29 -10.89 6.74
CA GLY A 154 -17.83 -12.25 6.84
C GLY A 154 -17.70 -12.88 8.23
N LEU A 155 -16.93 -12.29 9.17
CA LEU A 155 -16.76 -12.81 10.52
C LEU A 155 -17.81 -12.27 11.50
N ASP A 156 -18.14 -13.09 12.51
CA ASP A 156 -18.83 -12.59 13.69
C ASP A 156 -17.81 -11.95 14.65
N LEU A 157 -17.76 -10.63 14.61
CA LEU A 157 -16.84 -9.82 15.42
C LEU A 157 -17.47 -9.29 16.72
N ALA A 158 -18.75 -9.59 16.99
CA ALA A 158 -19.44 -9.09 18.17
C ALA A 158 -18.69 -9.46 19.47
N GLY A 159 -18.26 -8.43 20.21
CA GLY A 159 -17.53 -8.59 21.47
C GLY A 159 -16.09 -9.11 21.36
N LYS A 160 -15.57 -9.30 20.15
CA LYS A 160 -14.22 -9.83 19.91
C LYS A 160 -13.13 -8.78 20.08
N THR A 161 -11.92 -9.27 20.33
CA THR A 161 -10.69 -8.47 20.23
C THR A 161 -9.99 -8.78 18.92
N VAL A 162 -9.58 -7.73 18.21
CA VAL A 162 -8.90 -7.83 16.89
C VAL A 162 -7.52 -7.19 17.01
N ILE A 163 -6.48 -7.83 16.45
CA ILE A 163 -5.16 -7.24 16.25
C ILE A 163 -4.97 -6.99 14.76
N ASP A 164 -4.57 -5.77 14.42
CA ASP A 164 -4.15 -5.34 13.09
C ASP A 164 -2.63 -5.13 13.11
N PHE A 165 -1.88 -6.09 12.57
CA PHE A 165 -0.43 -6.11 12.58
C PHE A 165 0.13 -5.52 11.28
N GLY A 166 0.79 -4.37 11.38
CA GLY A 166 1.09 -3.50 10.24
C GLY A 166 -0.14 -2.67 9.88
N CYS A 167 -0.67 -1.89 10.86
CA CYS A 167 -2.00 -1.30 10.73
C CYS A 167 -2.09 -0.14 9.73
N GLY A 168 -0.97 0.49 9.36
CA GLY A 168 -0.95 1.58 8.39
C GLY A 168 -1.93 2.70 8.72
N SER A 169 -2.93 2.92 7.87
CA SER A 169 -4.02 3.89 8.09
C SER A 169 -5.00 3.51 9.20
N GLY A 170 -4.90 2.27 9.73
CA GLY A 170 -5.85 1.69 10.70
C GLY A 170 -7.14 1.17 10.09
N ILE A 171 -7.24 1.10 8.76
CA ILE A 171 -8.48 0.75 8.05
C ILE A 171 -9.06 -0.58 8.51
N LEU A 172 -8.24 -1.63 8.70
CA LEU A 172 -8.71 -2.96 9.09
C LEU A 172 -9.15 -2.99 10.56
N ALA A 173 -8.38 -2.38 11.47
CA ALA A 173 -8.75 -2.23 12.87
C ALA A 173 -10.05 -1.44 13.05
N ILE A 174 -10.19 -0.31 12.35
CA ILE A 174 -11.38 0.54 12.39
C ILE A 174 -12.59 -0.20 11.81
N ALA A 175 -12.41 -0.88 10.67
CA ALA A 175 -13.46 -1.70 10.07
C ALA A 175 -13.94 -2.79 11.04
N ALA A 176 -13.01 -3.49 11.71
CA ALA A 176 -13.36 -4.51 12.71
C ALA A 176 -14.17 -3.93 13.87
N LEU A 177 -13.81 -2.75 14.40
CA LEU A 177 -14.57 -2.08 15.45
C LEU A 177 -15.96 -1.67 14.99
N LYS A 178 -16.09 -1.11 13.79
CA LYS A 178 -17.38 -0.74 13.20
C LYS A 178 -18.26 -1.97 12.91
N LEU A 179 -17.67 -3.13 12.63
CA LEU A 179 -18.34 -4.41 12.45
C LEU A 179 -18.76 -5.09 13.77
N GLY A 180 -18.44 -4.49 14.92
CA GLY A 180 -18.89 -4.94 16.23
C GLY A 180 -17.81 -5.49 17.17
N ALA A 181 -16.53 -5.45 16.77
CA ALA A 181 -15.45 -5.81 17.70
C ALA A 181 -15.46 -4.89 18.94
N ALA A 182 -15.25 -5.49 20.12
CA ALA A 182 -15.23 -4.72 21.36
C ALA A 182 -13.94 -3.92 21.51
N LYS A 183 -12.84 -4.43 20.97
CA LYS A 183 -11.51 -3.81 21.04
C LYS A 183 -10.71 -4.12 19.78
N ALA A 184 -9.90 -3.17 19.38
CA ALA A 184 -8.86 -3.40 18.37
C ALA A 184 -7.50 -2.91 18.89
N ILE A 185 -6.45 -3.57 18.42
CA ILE A 185 -5.05 -3.22 18.70
C ILE A 185 -4.36 -3.08 17.36
N GLY A 186 -3.86 -1.90 17.05
CA GLY A 186 -3.04 -1.65 15.86
C GLY A 186 -1.56 -1.60 16.25
N ILE A 187 -0.74 -2.26 15.47
CA ILE A 187 0.72 -2.31 15.65
C ILE A 187 1.37 -1.91 14.34
N ASP A 188 2.32 -0.98 14.38
CA ASP A 188 3.09 -0.59 13.20
C ASP A 188 4.54 -0.22 13.58
N ILE A 189 5.44 -0.31 12.62
CA ILE A 189 6.83 0.15 12.78
C ILE A 189 6.98 1.65 12.56
N ASP A 190 6.05 2.25 11.80
CA ASP A 190 6.08 3.64 11.39
C ASP A 190 5.25 4.53 12.34
N PRO A 191 5.88 5.53 12.99
CA PRO A 191 5.15 6.51 13.80
C PRO A 191 4.08 7.30 13.02
N GLN A 192 4.26 7.50 11.72
CA GLN A 192 3.27 8.18 10.88
C GLN A 192 2.01 7.31 10.70
N ALA A 193 2.18 6.00 10.53
CA ALA A 193 1.06 5.05 10.48
C ALA A 193 0.26 5.06 11.79
N ILE A 194 0.94 5.08 12.94
CA ILE A 194 0.30 5.17 14.26
C ILE A 194 -0.52 6.47 14.40
N GLN A 195 0.03 7.60 13.92
CA GLN A 195 -0.70 8.87 13.95
C GLN A 195 -1.90 8.86 13.01
N ALA A 196 -1.74 8.37 11.78
CA ALA A 196 -2.82 8.24 10.81
C ALA A 196 -3.96 7.34 11.32
N SER A 197 -3.61 6.18 11.91
CA SER A 197 -4.58 5.27 12.56
C SER A 197 -5.37 5.97 13.66
N ARG A 198 -4.71 6.79 14.49
CA ARG A 198 -5.35 7.54 15.58
C ARG A 198 -6.35 8.55 15.05
N ASP A 199 -5.95 9.35 14.06
CA ASP A 199 -6.78 10.38 13.46
C ASP A 199 -8.01 9.78 12.76
N ASN A 200 -7.81 8.67 12.04
CA ASN A 200 -8.87 7.93 11.39
C ASN A 200 -9.84 7.29 12.40
N ALA A 201 -9.32 6.74 13.51
CA ALA A 201 -10.16 6.20 14.58
C ALA A 201 -11.03 7.28 15.25
N GLN A 202 -10.48 8.48 15.48
CA GLN A 202 -11.23 9.64 15.98
C GLN A 202 -12.34 10.04 15.01
N ARG A 203 -12.04 10.14 13.72
CA ARG A 203 -13.01 10.47 12.67
C ARG A 203 -14.17 9.47 12.62
N ASN A 204 -13.89 8.20 12.90
CA ASN A 204 -14.90 7.14 12.91
C ASN A 204 -15.59 6.94 14.27
N GLY A 205 -15.23 7.70 15.31
CA GLY A 205 -15.81 7.60 16.65
C GLY A 205 -15.47 6.29 17.38
N VAL A 206 -14.35 5.67 17.07
CA VAL A 206 -13.91 4.39 17.66
C VAL A 206 -12.56 4.48 18.38
N ALA A 207 -12.04 5.67 18.59
CA ALA A 207 -10.72 5.89 19.19
C ALA A 207 -10.58 5.27 20.59
N ASP A 208 -11.63 5.29 21.40
CA ASP A 208 -11.61 4.73 22.76
C ASP A 208 -11.50 3.19 22.79
N ALA A 209 -11.86 2.54 21.69
CA ALA A 209 -11.79 1.08 21.53
C ALA A 209 -10.52 0.61 20.78
N LEU A 210 -9.71 1.54 20.26
CA LEU A 210 -8.47 1.26 19.54
C LEU A 210 -7.25 1.60 20.40
N THR A 211 -6.41 0.60 20.62
CA THR A 211 -5.09 0.78 21.25
C THR A 211 -4.01 0.66 20.18
N LEU A 212 -3.04 1.59 20.17
CA LEU A 212 -1.99 1.65 19.14
C LEU A 212 -0.61 1.53 19.79
N TYR A 213 0.25 0.69 19.20
CA TYR A 213 1.62 0.48 19.61
C TYR A 213 2.59 0.62 18.44
N LEU A 214 3.73 1.26 18.67
CA LEU A 214 4.89 0.98 17.85
C LEU A 214 5.36 -0.45 18.10
N ALA A 215 5.81 -1.16 17.08
CA ALA A 215 6.19 -2.57 17.18
C ALA A 215 7.24 -2.83 18.27
N LYS A 216 8.16 -1.88 18.50
CA LYS A 216 9.16 -1.96 19.58
C LYS A 216 8.60 -1.82 21.00
N ASP A 217 7.40 -1.25 21.14
CA ASP A 217 6.76 -0.91 22.42
C ASP A 217 5.54 -1.82 22.71
N GLN A 218 5.27 -2.80 21.83
CA GLN A 218 4.16 -3.71 22.02
C GLN A 218 4.38 -4.62 23.24
N PRO A 219 3.34 -4.91 24.06
CA PRO A 219 3.44 -5.87 25.14
C PRO A 219 3.69 -7.31 24.65
N ASP A 220 4.49 -8.07 25.38
CA ASP A 220 4.85 -9.46 25.02
C ASP A 220 3.67 -10.45 25.08
N ASN A 221 2.60 -10.11 25.79
CA ASN A 221 1.47 -11.01 26.08
C ASN A 221 0.18 -10.61 25.37
N LEU A 222 0.27 -9.97 24.21
CA LEU A 222 -0.90 -9.64 23.41
C LEU A 222 -1.59 -10.91 22.91
N SER A 223 -2.92 -10.92 22.98
CA SER A 223 -3.74 -12.02 22.48
C SER A 223 -5.10 -11.51 21.97
N ALA A 224 -5.59 -12.08 20.89
CA ALA A 224 -6.84 -11.67 20.26
C ALA A 224 -7.65 -12.86 19.72
N ASP A 225 -8.94 -12.62 19.46
CA ASP A 225 -9.81 -13.56 18.76
C ASP A 225 -9.52 -13.62 17.29
N VAL A 226 -9.13 -12.49 16.72
CA VAL A 226 -8.83 -12.33 15.30
C VAL A 226 -7.55 -11.52 15.16
N VAL A 227 -6.63 -12.00 14.33
CA VAL A 227 -5.41 -11.29 13.96
C VAL A 227 -5.40 -11.13 12.44
N VAL A 228 -5.20 -9.92 11.97
CA VAL A 228 -5.02 -9.62 10.55
C VAL A 228 -3.67 -8.95 10.36
N ALA A 229 -2.95 -9.34 9.29
CA ALA A 229 -1.71 -8.71 8.88
C ALA A 229 -1.70 -8.55 7.35
N ASN A 230 -1.74 -7.30 6.89
CA ASN A 230 -1.66 -6.97 5.48
C ASN A 230 -0.32 -6.29 5.19
N ILE A 231 0.73 -7.09 5.21
CA ILE A 231 2.13 -6.68 4.99
C ILE A 231 2.79 -7.61 3.97
N LEU A 232 4.00 -7.26 3.52
CA LEU A 232 4.71 -8.02 2.50
C LEU A 232 5.03 -9.46 2.94
N ALA A 233 5.18 -10.36 1.95
CA ALA A 233 5.41 -11.79 2.19
C ALA A 233 6.72 -12.09 2.93
N GLY A 234 7.80 -11.33 2.68
CA GLY A 234 9.07 -11.44 3.39
C GLY A 234 8.89 -11.29 4.91
N PRO A 235 8.44 -10.12 5.39
CA PRO A 235 8.10 -9.88 6.79
C PRO A 235 7.11 -10.89 7.38
N LEU A 236 6.08 -11.31 6.63
CA LEU A 236 5.14 -12.34 7.13
C LEU A 236 5.84 -13.66 7.46
N ARG A 237 6.80 -14.09 6.64
CA ARG A 237 7.59 -15.30 6.94
C ARG A 237 8.53 -15.11 8.12
N GLU A 238 9.26 -14.00 8.17
CA GLU A 238 10.24 -13.71 9.21
C GLU A 238 9.58 -13.54 10.58
N LEU A 239 8.44 -12.86 10.63
CA LEU A 239 7.69 -12.58 11.86
C LEU A 239 6.66 -13.68 12.22
N ALA A 240 6.60 -14.76 11.44
CA ALA A 240 5.69 -15.87 11.74
C ALA A 240 5.78 -16.40 13.19
N PRO A 241 6.98 -16.54 13.80
CA PRO A 241 7.08 -16.93 15.22
C PRO A 241 6.38 -15.97 16.18
N ILE A 242 6.33 -14.68 15.87
CA ILE A 242 5.66 -13.65 16.69
C ILE A 242 4.17 -13.61 16.36
N ILE A 243 3.81 -13.43 15.09
CA ILE A 243 2.42 -13.30 14.64
C ILE A 243 1.60 -14.53 15.04
N SER A 244 2.19 -15.72 14.95
CA SER A 244 1.51 -16.97 15.34
C SER A 244 1.14 -17.04 16.82
N THR A 245 1.76 -16.27 17.70
CA THR A 245 1.42 -16.26 19.13
C THR A 245 0.21 -15.38 19.46
N LEU A 246 -0.10 -14.41 18.59
CA LEU A 246 -1.13 -13.40 18.84
C LEU A 246 -2.57 -13.93 18.81
N PRO A 247 -2.99 -14.84 17.89
CA PRO A 247 -4.30 -15.42 17.98
C PRO A 247 -4.39 -16.38 19.19
N ARG A 248 -5.48 -16.30 19.97
CA ARG A 248 -5.78 -17.31 20.98
C ARG A 248 -6.09 -18.66 20.33
N GLN A 249 -6.10 -19.75 21.09
CA GLN A 249 -6.50 -21.06 20.60
C GLN A 249 -7.94 -20.99 20.05
N GLY A 250 -8.16 -21.51 18.84
CA GLY A 250 -9.40 -21.36 18.10
C GLY A 250 -9.62 -19.95 17.50
N GLY A 251 -8.68 -19.03 17.67
CA GLY A 251 -8.73 -17.70 17.08
C GLY A 251 -8.38 -17.71 15.59
N HIS A 252 -8.82 -16.69 14.88
CA HIS A 252 -8.65 -16.55 13.44
C HIS A 252 -7.40 -15.75 13.09
N LEU A 253 -6.73 -16.17 12.03
CA LEU A 253 -5.60 -15.47 11.41
C LEU A 253 -5.94 -15.15 9.95
N GLY A 254 -5.68 -13.92 9.51
CA GLY A 254 -5.78 -13.49 8.12
C GLY A 254 -4.50 -12.78 7.71
N LEU A 255 -3.85 -13.27 6.67
CA LEU A 255 -2.60 -12.73 6.11
C LEU A 255 -2.85 -12.29 4.68
N SER A 256 -2.40 -11.11 4.31
CA SER A 256 -2.44 -10.58 2.95
C SER A 256 -1.25 -9.64 2.70
N GLY A 257 -1.19 -8.98 1.54
CA GLY A 257 0.03 -8.32 1.08
C GLY A 257 0.98 -9.29 0.37
N VAL A 258 0.43 -10.41 -0.08
CA VAL A 258 1.14 -11.57 -0.62
C VAL A 258 0.69 -11.79 -2.06
N LEU A 259 1.63 -11.94 -2.98
CA LEU A 259 1.34 -12.37 -4.34
C LEU A 259 0.92 -13.84 -4.37
N SER A 260 0.06 -14.22 -5.29
CA SER A 260 -0.36 -15.61 -5.48
C SER A 260 0.83 -16.57 -5.65
N THR A 261 1.91 -16.12 -6.30
CA THR A 261 3.16 -16.88 -6.45
C THR A 261 3.94 -17.09 -5.15
N GLN A 262 3.67 -16.29 -4.11
CA GLN A 262 4.32 -16.36 -2.80
C GLN A 262 3.47 -17.09 -1.75
N ALA A 263 2.20 -17.39 -2.07
CA ALA A 263 1.22 -17.93 -1.13
C ALA A 263 1.70 -19.19 -0.40
N ASP A 264 2.23 -20.16 -1.13
CA ASP A 264 2.70 -21.43 -0.57
C ASP A 264 3.83 -21.23 0.46
N SER A 265 4.77 -20.33 0.16
CA SER A 265 5.91 -20.04 1.04
C SER A 265 5.48 -19.36 2.35
N VAL A 266 4.46 -18.50 2.29
CA VAL A 266 3.88 -17.87 3.49
C VAL A 266 3.04 -18.89 4.26
N ALA A 267 2.16 -19.65 3.59
CA ALA A 267 1.33 -20.68 4.22
C ALA A 267 2.18 -21.72 4.97
N GLN A 268 3.33 -22.13 4.41
CA GLN A 268 4.25 -23.06 5.04
C GLN A 268 4.75 -22.58 6.40
N ALA A 269 4.97 -21.26 6.57
CA ALA A 269 5.43 -20.70 7.84
C ALA A 269 4.40 -20.78 8.99
N TYR A 270 3.10 -20.95 8.65
CA TYR A 270 2.00 -20.95 9.62
C TYR A 270 1.29 -22.31 9.77
N GLN A 271 1.44 -23.24 8.82
CA GLN A 271 0.69 -24.50 8.77
C GLN A 271 0.83 -25.41 9.99
N GLU A 272 1.94 -25.32 10.74
CA GLU A 272 2.13 -26.12 11.93
C GLU A 272 1.17 -25.70 13.06
N GLN A 273 0.91 -24.40 13.20
CA GLN A 273 0.11 -23.82 14.28
C GLN A 273 -1.34 -23.56 13.88
N PHE A 274 -1.65 -23.54 12.59
CA PHE A 274 -2.98 -23.20 12.09
C PHE A 274 -3.53 -24.29 11.16
N THR A 275 -4.84 -24.46 11.21
CA THR A 275 -5.60 -25.13 10.15
C THR A 275 -5.94 -24.06 9.12
N LEU A 276 -5.25 -24.09 7.98
CA LEU A 276 -5.40 -23.08 6.94
C LEU A 276 -6.60 -23.39 6.05
N ASP A 277 -7.31 -22.34 5.66
CA ASP A 277 -8.39 -22.38 4.67
C ASP A 277 -7.81 -22.34 3.24
N PRO A 278 -8.63 -22.60 2.21
CA PRO A 278 -8.26 -22.33 0.83
C PRO A 278 -7.87 -20.86 0.64
N VAL A 279 -6.81 -20.64 -0.14
CA VAL A 279 -6.32 -19.28 -0.44
C VAL A 279 -7.37 -18.55 -1.27
N ALA A 280 -7.70 -17.31 -0.86
CA ALA A 280 -8.54 -16.43 -1.63
C ALA A 280 -7.67 -15.49 -2.49
N GLU A 281 -8.02 -15.34 -3.75
CA GLU A 281 -7.25 -14.55 -4.71
C GLU A 281 -8.09 -13.41 -5.30
N LYS A 282 -7.41 -12.33 -5.60
CA LYS A 282 -7.94 -11.19 -6.35
C LYS A 282 -6.81 -10.57 -7.16
N GLU A 283 -6.95 -10.63 -8.48
CA GLU A 283 -5.86 -10.27 -9.41
C GLU A 283 -4.64 -11.16 -9.12
N GLU A 284 -3.43 -10.59 -9.02
CA GLU A 284 -2.21 -11.30 -8.66
C GLU A 284 -1.98 -11.45 -7.14
N TRP A 285 -2.88 -10.93 -6.31
CA TRP A 285 -2.75 -10.91 -4.86
C TRP A 285 -3.62 -11.93 -4.16
N CYS A 286 -3.20 -12.35 -2.98
CA CYS A 286 -3.94 -13.34 -2.22
C CYS A 286 -4.11 -12.99 -0.73
N ARG A 287 -5.06 -13.71 -0.12
CA ARG A 287 -5.26 -13.76 1.32
C ARG A 287 -5.24 -15.21 1.78
N ILE A 288 -4.42 -15.47 2.81
CA ILE A 288 -4.29 -16.75 3.50
C ILE A 288 -4.99 -16.61 4.84
N THR A 289 -5.95 -17.48 5.14
CA THR A 289 -6.66 -17.48 6.44
C THR A 289 -6.56 -18.83 7.11
N GLY A 290 -6.84 -18.86 8.39
CA GLY A 290 -6.87 -20.10 9.15
C GLY A 290 -7.29 -19.91 10.60
N VAL A 291 -7.45 -21.03 11.29
CA VAL A 291 -7.82 -21.10 12.72
C VAL A 291 -6.68 -21.72 13.51
N LYS A 292 -6.33 -21.10 14.63
CA LYS A 292 -5.29 -21.59 15.54
C LYS A 292 -5.71 -22.93 16.14
N LYS A 293 -4.80 -23.91 16.03
CA LYS A 293 -4.99 -25.28 16.59
C LYS A 293 -5.01 -25.28 18.11
#